data_053223a6f39e5631ba218533b3b43b93
#
_entry.id   053223a6f39e5631ba218533b3b43b93
#
_cell.length_a   1.000
_cell.length_b   1.000
_cell.length_c   1.000
_cell.angle_alpha   90.00
_cell.angle_beta   90.00
_cell.angle_gamma   90.00
#
_symmetry.space_group_name_H-M   'P 1'
#
loop_
_entity.id
_entity.type
_entity.pdbx_description
1 polymer ?
#
loop_
_entity_poly.entity_id
_entity_poly.type
_entity_poly.pdbx_seq_one_letter_code
_entity_poly.pdbx_strand_id
1 'polypeptide(L)'
;MDDLIAKPSIREGNERLILAAAEAVFAEHGFGGATMAAIAARAGVPKPNIHYYFPTKQRLYRAVVERVLTAWLDAAHSFDTSADPGDALTAYIRAKMDLAREMPLSSQIWASEIMRGAPVIQDFLDTALTDWVRSREAVVRRWIAEGKLRPIEPKFLFYMIWATTQHYANAAHEVATLEGGGGLGEAAFDRAKRQVIATVLFGVAAQNT
;
A
#
# COMPACT_ATOMS: atom_id res chain seq x y z
N MET A 1 -10.03 -16.83 -29.53
CA MET A 1 -8.74 -16.11 -29.63
C MET A 1 -8.16 -16.19 -28.23
N ASP A 2 -7.40 -17.29 -28.00
CA ASP A 2 -6.86 -17.63 -26.67
C ASP A 2 -5.83 -16.61 -26.24
N ASP A 3 -6.12 -15.94 -25.14
CA ASP A 3 -5.20 -15.04 -24.43
C ASP A 3 -4.08 -15.91 -23.84
N LEU A 4 -2.96 -15.96 -24.53
CA LEU A 4 -1.72 -16.59 -24.06
C LEU A 4 -1.14 -15.77 -22.90
N ILE A 5 -1.67 -15.97 -21.70
CA ILE A 5 -0.96 -15.56 -20.47
C ILE A 5 0.32 -16.41 -20.42
N ALA A 6 1.43 -15.81 -20.81
CA ALA A 6 2.73 -16.46 -20.77
C ALA A 6 2.99 -17.00 -19.35
N LYS A 7 3.21 -18.31 -19.20
CA LYS A 7 3.60 -18.90 -17.91
C LYS A 7 4.86 -18.18 -17.41
N PRO A 8 4.86 -17.68 -16.14
CA PRO A 8 6.03 -17.03 -15.59
C PRO A 8 7.23 -17.96 -15.70
N SER A 9 8.39 -17.41 -16.02
CA SER A 9 9.64 -18.16 -16.05
C SER A 9 9.93 -18.78 -14.68
N ILE A 10 10.67 -19.89 -14.63
CA ILE A 10 11.09 -20.51 -13.38
C ILE A 10 11.78 -19.48 -12.45
N ARG A 11 12.52 -18.55 -13.04
CA ARG A 11 13.17 -17.46 -12.33
C ARG A 11 12.17 -16.54 -11.63
N GLU A 12 11.18 -16.04 -12.34
CA GLU A 12 10.11 -15.18 -11.79
C GLU A 12 9.27 -15.93 -10.76
N GLY A 13 9.05 -17.23 -10.94
CA GLY A 13 8.38 -18.09 -9.98
C GLY A 13 9.12 -18.15 -8.64
N ASN A 14 10.42 -18.41 -8.69
CA ASN A 14 11.26 -18.47 -7.49
C ASN A 14 11.39 -17.11 -6.80
N GLU A 15 11.55 -16.03 -7.56
CA GLU A 15 11.63 -14.68 -7.00
C GLU A 15 10.35 -14.32 -6.24
N ARG A 16 9.18 -14.63 -6.78
CA ARG A 16 7.89 -14.43 -6.09
C ARG A 16 7.77 -15.25 -4.80
N LEU A 17 8.21 -16.51 -4.81
CA LEU A 17 8.22 -17.36 -3.62
C LEU A 17 9.14 -16.78 -2.54
N ILE A 18 10.34 -16.31 -2.92
CA ILE A 18 11.29 -15.69 -1.99
C ILE A 18 10.70 -14.40 -1.40
N LEU A 19 10.10 -13.53 -2.22
CA LEU A 19 9.49 -12.28 -1.76
C LEU A 19 8.32 -12.54 -0.81
N ALA A 20 7.44 -13.49 -1.09
CA ALA A 20 6.33 -13.85 -0.22
C ALA A 20 6.82 -14.43 1.13
N ALA A 21 7.84 -15.29 1.10
CA ALA A 21 8.44 -15.83 2.32
C ALA A 21 9.16 -14.73 3.13
N ALA A 22 9.85 -13.83 2.46
CA ALA A 22 10.53 -12.69 3.09
C ALA A 22 9.53 -11.74 3.76
N GLU A 23 8.44 -11.42 3.09
CA GLU A 23 7.35 -10.62 3.64
C GLU A 23 6.84 -11.21 4.96
N ALA A 24 6.52 -12.50 4.98
CA ALA A 24 6.04 -13.17 6.18
C ALA A 24 7.09 -13.17 7.32
N VAL A 25 8.37 -13.47 7.02
CA VAL A 25 9.44 -13.50 8.02
C VAL A 25 9.76 -12.10 8.55
N PHE A 26 9.74 -11.08 7.69
CA PHE A 26 9.94 -9.68 8.13
C PHE A 26 8.78 -9.14 8.95
N ALA A 27 7.55 -9.50 8.63
CA ALA A 27 6.38 -9.11 9.43
C ALA A 27 6.42 -9.74 10.82
N GLU A 28 6.84 -11.02 10.92
CA GLU A 28 6.89 -11.78 12.17
C GLU A 28 8.07 -11.38 13.08
N HIS A 29 9.25 -11.17 12.51
CA HIS A 29 10.49 -11.02 13.28
C HIS A 29 11.14 -9.63 13.14
N GLY A 30 10.58 -8.74 12.32
CA GLY A 30 11.18 -7.47 11.95
C GLY A 30 12.47 -7.64 11.13
N PHE A 31 13.03 -6.53 10.67
CA PHE A 31 14.31 -6.56 9.92
C PHE A 31 15.46 -7.16 10.74
N GLY A 32 15.56 -6.81 12.04
CA GLY A 32 16.64 -7.27 12.92
C GLY A 32 16.62 -8.78 13.16
N GLY A 33 15.46 -9.34 13.47
CA GLY A 33 15.30 -10.76 13.80
C GLY A 33 15.25 -11.70 12.59
N ALA A 34 14.89 -11.21 11.42
CA ALA A 34 14.83 -12.01 10.20
C ALA A 34 16.24 -12.43 9.72
N THR A 35 16.37 -13.66 9.20
CA THR A 35 17.60 -14.17 8.61
C THR A 35 17.36 -14.70 7.19
N MET A 36 18.37 -14.61 6.32
CA MET A 36 18.29 -15.18 4.97
C MET A 36 18.05 -16.71 4.99
N ALA A 37 18.53 -17.39 6.03
CA ALA A 37 18.31 -18.83 6.21
C ALA A 37 16.83 -19.15 6.54
N ALA A 38 16.21 -18.38 7.44
CA ALA A 38 14.78 -18.55 7.76
C ALA A 38 13.91 -18.27 6.54
N ILE A 39 14.23 -17.23 5.77
CA ILE A 39 13.50 -16.90 4.54
C ILE A 39 13.66 -18.01 3.49
N ALA A 40 14.88 -18.53 3.28
CA ALA A 40 15.13 -19.63 2.35
C ALA A 40 14.33 -20.88 2.73
N ALA A 41 14.35 -21.25 4.02
CA ALA A 41 13.60 -22.38 4.54
C ALA A 41 12.09 -22.21 4.32
N ARG A 42 11.53 -21.03 4.60
CA ARG A 42 10.12 -20.72 4.40
C ARG A 42 9.72 -20.69 2.91
N ALA A 43 10.63 -20.24 2.04
CA ALA A 43 10.42 -20.23 0.59
C ALA A 43 10.54 -21.62 -0.06
N GLY A 44 11.06 -22.61 0.66
CA GLY A 44 11.34 -23.92 0.11
C GLY A 44 12.49 -23.92 -0.92
N VAL A 45 13.41 -22.94 -0.84
CA VAL A 45 14.55 -22.83 -1.76
C VAL A 45 15.87 -23.09 -1.03
N PRO A 46 16.88 -23.69 -1.70
CA PRO A 46 18.22 -23.82 -1.13
C PRO A 46 18.83 -22.46 -0.77
N LYS A 47 19.50 -22.38 0.38
CA LYS A 47 20.13 -21.12 0.84
C LYS A 47 21.04 -20.45 -0.21
N PRO A 48 21.85 -21.16 -1.00
CA PRO A 48 22.62 -20.52 -2.08
C PRO A 48 21.73 -19.81 -3.12
N ASN A 49 20.56 -20.36 -3.40
CA ASN A 49 19.65 -19.79 -4.40
C ASN A 49 19.10 -18.44 -3.97
N ILE A 50 18.78 -18.22 -2.67
CA ILE A 50 18.26 -16.93 -2.22
C ILE A 50 19.31 -15.82 -2.43
N HIS A 51 20.62 -16.11 -2.24
CA HIS A 51 21.68 -15.13 -2.47
C HIS A 51 21.92 -14.82 -3.94
N TYR A 52 21.53 -15.73 -4.85
CA TYR A 52 21.53 -15.46 -6.29
C TYR A 52 20.50 -14.41 -6.69
N TYR A 53 19.30 -14.46 -6.09
CA TYR A 53 18.25 -13.47 -6.35
C TYR A 53 18.45 -12.18 -5.56
N PHE A 54 18.79 -12.32 -4.29
CA PHE A 54 18.93 -11.21 -3.34
C PHE A 54 20.25 -11.35 -2.57
N PRO A 55 21.32 -10.67 -3.02
CA PRO A 55 22.66 -10.81 -2.44
C PRO A 55 22.72 -10.49 -0.95
N THR A 56 21.87 -9.59 -0.45
CA THR A 56 21.82 -9.18 0.96
C THR A 56 20.39 -9.14 1.51
N LYS A 57 20.26 -9.30 2.83
CA LYS A 57 18.98 -9.13 3.55
C LYS A 57 18.39 -7.74 3.31
N GLN A 58 19.24 -6.71 3.28
CA GLN A 58 18.79 -5.34 3.04
C GLN A 58 18.18 -5.16 1.64
N ARG A 59 18.77 -5.74 0.59
CA ARG A 59 18.18 -5.70 -0.76
C ARG A 59 16.86 -6.45 -0.84
N LEU A 60 16.76 -7.59 -0.17
CA LEU A 60 15.51 -8.35 -0.12
C LEU A 60 14.43 -7.59 0.65
N TYR A 61 14.77 -6.99 1.80
CA TYR A 61 13.85 -6.16 2.56
C TYR A 61 13.35 -4.95 1.76
N ARG A 62 14.29 -4.25 1.11
CA ARG A 62 13.96 -3.13 0.22
C ARG A 62 12.98 -3.53 -0.89
N ALA A 63 13.22 -4.66 -1.55
CA ALA A 63 12.32 -5.17 -2.59
C ALA A 63 10.90 -5.46 -2.07
N VAL A 64 10.77 -5.99 -0.84
CA VAL A 64 9.46 -6.19 -0.19
C VAL A 64 8.76 -4.85 0.05
N VAL A 65 9.47 -3.86 0.58
CA VAL A 65 8.87 -2.53 0.88
C VAL A 65 8.53 -1.77 -0.39
N GLU A 66 9.40 -1.77 -1.40
CA GLU A 66 9.17 -1.11 -2.69
C GLU A 66 7.94 -1.68 -3.42
N ARG A 67 7.69 -2.98 -3.29
CA ARG A 67 6.54 -3.62 -3.94
C ARG A 67 5.20 -3.06 -3.46
N VAL A 68 5.02 -2.90 -2.14
CA VAL A 68 3.77 -2.34 -1.61
C VAL A 68 3.63 -0.88 -1.97
N LEU A 69 4.73 -0.16 -1.96
CA LEU A 69 4.73 1.25 -2.29
C LEU A 69 4.38 1.49 -3.76
N THR A 70 4.96 0.72 -4.69
CA THR A 70 4.58 0.78 -6.10
C THR A 70 3.08 0.55 -6.27
N ALA A 71 2.52 -0.50 -5.64
CA ALA A 71 1.08 -0.76 -5.69
C ALA A 71 0.24 0.42 -5.16
N TRP A 72 0.71 1.11 -4.11
CA TRP A 72 0.00 2.29 -3.60
C TRP A 72 0.11 3.51 -4.50
N LEU A 73 1.24 3.74 -5.16
CA LEU A 73 1.39 4.83 -6.12
C LEU A 73 0.52 4.58 -7.35
N ASP A 74 0.47 3.35 -7.82
CA ASP A 74 -0.37 2.94 -8.97
C ASP A 74 -1.87 3.06 -8.66
N ALA A 75 -2.28 2.87 -7.41
CA ALA A 75 -3.67 3.04 -6.97
C ALA A 75 -4.24 4.44 -7.27
N ALA A 76 -3.38 5.45 -7.40
CA ALA A 76 -3.79 6.82 -7.71
C ALA A 76 -3.86 7.14 -9.22
N HIS A 77 -3.80 6.14 -10.08
CA HIS A 77 -3.96 6.34 -11.54
C HIS A 77 -5.30 7.03 -11.88
N SER A 78 -6.32 6.87 -11.05
CA SER A 78 -7.61 7.56 -11.19
C SER A 78 -7.50 9.10 -11.22
N PHE A 79 -6.47 9.69 -10.61
CA PHE A 79 -6.23 11.13 -10.68
C PHE A 79 -5.78 11.61 -12.06
N ASP A 80 -5.20 10.73 -12.87
CA ASP A 80 -4.77 11.06 -14.23
C ASP A 80 -5.88 10.86 -15.26
N THR A 81 -6.82 9.97 -14.97
CA THR A 81 -7.84 9.51 -15.93
C THR A 81 -9.22 10.10 -15.69
N SER A 82 -9.54 10.56 -14.46
CA SER A 82 -10.84 11.13 -14.15
C SER A 82 -10.82 12.66 -14.14
N ALA A 83 -11.80 13.27 -14.80
CA ALA A 83 -12.05 14.70 -14.74
C ALA A 83 -12.90 15.11 -13.51
N ASP A 84 -13.57 14.14 -12.87
CA ASP A 84 -14.40 14.34 -11.68
C ASP A 84 -13.61 13.95 -10.43
N PRO A 85 -13.45 14.88 -9.45
CA PRO A 85 -12.72 14.59 -8.22
C PRO A 85 -13.40 13.54 -7.34
N GLY A 86 -14.74 13.45 -7.35
CA GLY A 86 -15.49 12.47 -6.58
C GLY A 86 -15.20 11.05 -7.08
N ASP A 87 -15.19 10.83 -8.39
CA ASP A 87 -14.85 9.56 -9.01
C ASP A 87 -13.38 9.20 -8.76
N ALA A 88 -12.46 10.15 -8.93
CA ALA A 88 -11.02 9.93 -8.70
C ALA A 88 -10.72 9.53 -7.25
N LEU A 89 -11.26 10.28 -6.28
CA LEU A 89 -11.08 10.00 -4.86
C LEU A 89 -11.75 8.69 -4.44
N THR A 90 -12.94 8.39 -4.98
CA THR A 90 -13.65 7.13 -4.73
C THR A 90 -12.79 5.95 -5.19
N ALA A 91 -12.28 5.99 -6.42
CA ALA A 91 -11.45 4.93 -6.97
C ALA A 91 -10.15 4.76 -6.18
N TYR A 92 -9.50 5.87 -5.82
CA TYR A 92 -8.26 5.86 -5.04
C TYR A 92 -8.46 5.24 -3.65
N ILE A 93 -9.47 5.70 -2.89
CA ILE A 93 -9.76 5.19 -1.55
C ILE A 93 -10.11 3.71 -1.62
N ARG A 94 -10.92 3.31 -2.60
CA ARG A 94 -11.28 1.90 -2.81
C ARG A 94 -10.05 1.05 -3.04
N ALA A 95 -9.19 1.43 -3.98
CA ALA A 95 -7.96 0.71 -4.28
C ALA A 95 -7.01 0.63 -3.06
N LYS A 96 -6.88 1.74 -2.31
CA LYS A 96 -6.07 1.76 -1.08
C LYS A 96 -6.58 0.80 -0.01
N MET A 97 -7.90 0.71 0.18
CA MET A 97 -8.49 -0.22 1.14
C MET A 97 -8.39 -1.66 0.67
N ASP A 98 -8.59 -1.93 -0.62
CA ASP A 98 -8.41 -3.26 -1.18
C ASP A 98 -6.97 -3.75 -0.99
N LEU A 99 -5.96 -2.91 -1.28
CA LEU A 99 -4.55 -3.21 -1.02
C LEU A 99 -4.24 -3.42 0.47
N ALA A 100 -4.87 -2.67 1.38
CA ALA A 100 -4.71 -2.89 2.82
C ALA A 100 -5.21 -4.29 3.25
N ARG A 101 -6.24 -4.81 2.59
CA ARG A 101 -6.78 -6.15 2.81
C ARG A 101 -5.96 -7.24 2.12
N GLU A 102 -5.48 -6.98 0.90
CA GLU A 102 -4.74 -7.95 0.08
C GLU A 102 -3.27 -8.08 0.50
N MET A 103 -2.68 -6.99 1.00
CA MET A 103 -1.27 -6.90 1.37
C MET A 103 -1.06 -6.41 2.82
N PRO A 104 -1.71 -7.06 3.83
CA PRO A 104 -1.66 -6.58 5.21
C PRO A 104 -0.25 -6.64 5.81
N LEU A 105 0.52 -7.69 5.52
CA LEU A 105 1.88 -7.85 6.02
C LEU A 105 2.82 -6.79 5.43
N SER A 106 2.76 -6.53 4.13
CA SER A 106 3.52 -5.46 3.49
C SER A 106 3.19 -4.09 4.09
N SER A 107 1.91 -3.83 4.36
CA SER A 107 1.46 -2.60 5.02
C SER A 107 2.06 -2.44 6.41
N GLN A 108 2.11 -3.51 7.21
CA GLN A 108 2.71 -3.52 8.54
C GLN A 108 4.23 -3.33 8.50
N ILE A 109 4.91 -3.96 7.53
CA ILE A 109 6.36 -3.78 7.32
C ILE A 109 6.66 -2.33 6.96
N TRP A 110 5.89 -1.73 6.05
CA TRP A 110 5.99 -0.31 5.72
C TRP A 110 5.80 0.58 6.95
N ALA A 111 4.73 0.38 7.73
CA ALA A 111 4.47 1.16 8.92
C ALA A 111 5.63 1.07 9.93
N SER A 112 6.16 -0.14 10.14
CA SER A 112 7.33 -0.37 10.99
C SER A 112 8.58 0.36 10.48
N GLU A 113 8.82 0.35 9.17
CA GLU A 113 9.95 1.05 8.54
C GLU A 113 9.84 2.57 8.75
N ILE A 114 8.66 3.15 8.50
CA ILE A 114 8.42 4.60 8.72
C ILE A 114 8.57 4.99 10.18
N MET A 115 8.01 4.23 11.11
CA MET A 115 8.12 4.52 12.56
C MET A 115 9.57 4.46 13.06
N ARG A 116 10.45 3.75 12.38
CA ARG A 116 11.89 3.66 12.67
C ARG A 116 12.72 4.73 11.97
N GLY A 117 12.11 5.69 11.28
CA GLY A 117 12.79 6.74 10.53
C GLY A 117 13.26 6.32 9.15
N ALA A 118 12.64 5.30 8.56
CA ALA A 118 12.87 4.83 7.18
C ALA A 118 14.34 4.49 6.81
N PRO A 119 15.08 3.75 7.67
CA PRO A 119 16.54 3.57 7.50
C PRO A 119 16.95 2.86 6.21
N VAL A 120 16.02 2.16 5.54
CA VAL A 120 16.31 1.41 4.31
C VAL A 120 15.76 2.10 3.06
N ILE A 121 14.73 2.95 3.19
CA ILE A 121 13.99 3.52 2.06
C ILE A 121 13.91 5.05 2.05
N GLN A 122 14.74 5.75 2.84
CA GLN A 122 14.71 7.21 2.91
C GLN A 122 14.87 7.86 1.53
N ASP A 123 15.77 7.36 0.70
CA ASP A 123 15.99 7.84 -0.66
C ASP A 123 14.73 7.75 -1.53
N PHE A 124 13.91 6.74 -1.30
CA PHE A 124 12.63 6.58 -2.00
C PHE A 124 11.60 7.62 -1.52
N LEU A 125 11.55 7.91 -0.22
CA LEU A 125 10.69 8.95 0.34
C LEU A 125 11.07 10.33 -0.21
N ASP A 126 12.37 10.61 -0.29
CA ASP A 126 12.91 11.89 -0.76
C ASP A 126 12.68 12.13 -2.26
N THR A 127 12.54 11.07 -3.03
CA THR A 127 12.38 11.12 -4.50
C THR A 127 10.98 10.72 -4.92
N ALA A 128 10.75 9.44 -5.18
CA ALA A 128 9.53 8.94 -5.82
C ALA A 128 8.23 9.31 -5.08
N LEU A 129 8.20 9.18 -3.73
CA LEU A 129 7.02 9.55 -2.96
C LEU A 129 6.80 11.06 -2.95
N THR A 130 7.87 11.85 -2.79
CA THR A 130 7.78 13.32 -2.79
C THR A 130 7.32 13.85 -4.14
N ASP A 131 7.83 13.33 -5.25
CA ASP A 131 7.43 13.74 -6.60
C ASP A 131 5.98 13.31 -6.90
N TRP A 132 5.60 12.11 -6.46
CA TRP A 132 4.23 11.65 -6.56
C TRP A 132 3.26 12.57 -5.80
N VAL A 133 3.55 12.88 -4.53
CA VAL A 133 2.73 13.79 -3.72
C VAL A 133 2.58 15.14 -4.41
N ARG A 134 3.68 15.74 -4.86
CA ARG A 134 3.69 17.03 -5.56
C ARG A 134 2.80 17.01 -6.81
N SER A 135 2.87 15.94 -7.60
CA SER A 135 2.05 15.82 -8.81
C SER A 135 0.55 15.70 -8.47
N ARG A 136 0.18 14.94 -7.43
CA ARG A 136 -1.22 14.78 -7.01
C ARG A 136 -1.77 16.04 -6.33
N GLU A 137 -0.95 16.74 -5.56
CA GLU A 137 -1.32 18.07 -5.03
C GLU A 137 -1.69 19.04 -6.15
N ALA A 138 -0.95 19.06 -7.25
CA ALA A 138 -1.26 19.92 -8.39
C ALA A 138 -2.63 19.61 -9.00
N VAL A 139 -3.01 18.35 -9.10
CA VAL A 139 -4.35 17.94 -9.56
C VAL A 139 -5.44 18.42 -8.61
N VAL A 140 -5.27 18.22 -7.30
CA VAL A 140 -6.24 18.65 -6.29
C VAL A 140 -6.38 20.18 -6.27
N ARG A 141 -5.27 20.93 -6.36
CA ARG A 141 -5.29 22.40 -6.44
C ARG A 141 -6.05 22.90 -7.68
N ARG A 142 -5.91 22.22 -8.82
CA ARG A 142 -6.68 22.51 -10.03
C ARG A 142 -8.18 22.31 -9.79
N TRP A 143 -8.61 21.20 -9.19
CA TRP A 143 -10.01 20.96 -8.87
C TRP A 143 -10.61 21.98 -7.89
N ILE A 144 -9.81 22.45 -6.93
CA ILE A 144 -10.20 23.56 -6.04
C ILE A 144 -10.37 24.87 -6.84
N ALA A 145 -9.42 25.21 -7.72
CA ALA A 145 -9.50 26.40 -8.55
C ALA A 145 -10.70 26.37 -9.54
N GLU A 146 -11.10 25.19 -9.99
CA GLU A 146 -12.28 24.96 -10.83
C GLU A 146 -13.61 24.94 -10.02
N GLY A 147 -13.56 25.12 -8.70
CA GLY A 147 -14.73 25.10 -7.82
C GLY A 147 -15.34 23.70 -7.63
N LYS A 148 -14.66 22.63 -8.04
CA LYS A 148 -15.11 21.24 -7.90
C LYS A 148 -14.91 20.68 -6.50
N LEU A 149 -13.93 21.20 -5.78
CA LEU A 149 -13.67 20.91 -4.37
C LEU A 149 -13.66 22.18 -3.55
N ARG A 150 -14.03 22.08 -2.28
CA ARG A 150 -13.87 23.18 -1.33
C ARG A 150 -12.38 23.44 -1.07
N PRO A 151 -12.02 24.65 -0.59
CA PRO A 151 -10.65 24.95 -0.18
C PRO A 151 -10.19 23.99 0.92
N ILE A 152 -9.20 23.18 0.64
CA ILE A 152 -8.53 22.25 1.55
C ILE A 152 -7.02 22.27 1.28
N GLU A 153 -6.22 21.84 2.25
CA GLU A 153 -4.79 21.62 2.02
C GLU A 153 -4.58 20.22 1.42
N PRO A 154 -4.14 20.10 0.16
CA PRO A 154 -4.08 18.81 -0.54
C PRO A 154 -3.22 17.76 0.17
N LYS A 155 -2.10 18.17 0.74
CA LYS A 155 -1.21 17.26 1.47
C LYS A 155 -1.89 16.62 2.67
N PHE A 156 -2.64 17.39 3.44
CA PHE A 156 -3.38 16.86 4.60
C PHE A 156 -4.54 15.97 4.21
N LEU A 157 -5.16 16.19 3.04
CA LEU A 157 -6.12 15.26 2.48
C LEU A 157 -5.49 13.88 2.23
N PHE A 158 -4.30 13.84 1.64
CA PHE A 158 -3.60 12.56 1.43
C PHE A 158 -3.22 11.89 2.76
N TYR A 159 -2.72 12.63 3.73
CA TYR A 159 -2.39 12.09 5.05
C TYR A 159 -3.61 11.48 5.74
N MET A 160 -4.76 12.15 5.67
CA MET A 160 -6.03 11.64 6.22
C MET A 160 -6.47 10.36 5.49
N ILE A 161 -6.43 10.34 4.16
CA ILE A 161 -6.79 9.14 3.37
C ILE A 161 -5.85 7.99 3.74
N TRP A 162 -4.54 8.23 3.81
CA TRP A 162 -3.57 7.17 4.15
C TRP A 162 -3.77 6.64 5.56
N ALA A 163 -3.92 7.50 6.54
CA ALA A 163 -4.17 7.09 7.92
C ALA A 163 -5.43 6.22 8.02
N THR A 164 -6.52 6.65 7.39
CA THR A 164 -7.79 5.94 7.47
C THR A 164 -7.75 4.59 6.72
N THR A 165 -7.20 4.55 5.51
CA THR A 165 -7.19 3.33 4.69
C THR A 165 -6.21 2.29 5.19
N GLN A 166 -5.06 2.69 5.74
CA GLN A 166 -4.03 1.78 6.25
C GLN A 166 -4.33 1.25 7.66
N HIS A 167 -5.21 1.92 8.40
CA HIS A 167 -5.60 1.48 9.74
C HIS A 167 -6.05 0.02 9.76
N TYR A 168 -6.84 -0.40 8.79
CA TYR A 168 -7.37 -1.77 8.70
C TYR A 168 -6.31 -2.86 8.55
N ALA A 169 -5.15 -2.54 8.01
CA ALA A 169 -4.01 -3.46 7.95
C ALA A 169 -3.09 -3.32 9.17
N ASN A 170 -2.76 -2.07 9.56
CA ASN A 170 -1.79 -1.80 10.62
C ASN A 170 -2.32 -2.14 12.01
N ALA A 171 -3.63 -1.94 12.24
CA ALA A 171 -4.33 -2.24 13.48
C ALA A 171 -5.25 -3.48 13.35
N ALA A 172 -4.90 -4.44 12.50
CA ALA A 172 -5.74 -5.61 12.21
C ALA A 172 -6.11 -6.40 13.47
N HIS A 173 -5.21 -6.51 14.44
CA HIS A 173 -5.48 -7.19 15.72
C HIS A 173 -6.51 -6.42 16.58
N GLU A 174 -6.40 -5.10 16.64
CA GLU A 174 -7.37 -4.24 17.36
C GLU A 174 -8.75 -4.34 16.69
N VAL A 175 -8.81 -4.22 15.37
CA VAL A 175 -10.05 -4.38 14.59
C VAL A 175 -10.67 -5.76 14.84
N ALA A 176 -9.87 -6.83 14.77
CA ALA A 176 -10.34 -8.18 15.02
C ALA A 176 -10.89 -8.34 16.45
N THR A 177 -10.24 -7.75 17.44
CA THR A 177 -10.68 -7.78 18.85
C THR A 177 -12.04 -7.10 19.02
N LEU A 178 -12.21 -5.91 18.44
CA LEU A 178 -13.47 -5.16 18.50
C LEU A 178 -14.62 -5.85 17.75
N GLU A 179 -14.31 -6.63 16.73
CA GLU A 179 -15.27 -7.44 15.96
C GLU A 179 -15.48 -8.85 16.54
N GLY A 180 -15.10 -9.11 17.79
CA GLY A 180 -15.32 -10.39 18.45
C GLY A 180 -14.34 -11.50 18.09
N GLY A 181 -13.15 -11.16 17.57
CA GLY A 181 -12.04 -12.08 17.32
C GLY A 181 -11.88 -12.55 15.88
N GLY A 182 -12.87 -12.34 15.00
CA GLY A 182 -12.85 -12.83 13.62
C GLY A 182 -12.36 -11.85 12.56
N GLY A 183 -12.08 -10.61 12.95
CA GLY A 183 -11.79 -9.53 11.99
C GLY A 183 -13.01 -9.10 11.16
N LEU A 184 -12.80 -8.18 10.22
CA LEU A 184 -13.86 -7.75 9.30
C LEU A 184 -14.07 -8.79 8.19
N GLY A 185 -15.23 -9.44 8.19
CA GLY A 185 -15.68 -10.20 7.03
C GLY A 185 -15.91 -9.30 5.80
N GLU A 186 -16.04 -9.89 4.62
CA GLU A 186 -16.15 -9.18 3.34
C GLU A 186 -17.23 -8.07 3.35
N ALA A 187 -18.45 -8.42 3.77
CA ALA A 187 -19.56 -7.46 3.81
C ALA A 187 -19.32 -6.31 4.81
N ALA A 188 -18.66 -6.57 5.94
CA ALA A 188 -18.30 -5.53 6.92
C ALA A 188 -17.18 -4.63 6.39
N PHE A 189 -16.19 -5.20 5.73
CA PHE A 189 -15.12 -4.44 5.09
C PHE A 189 -15.65 -3.53 3.97
N ASP A 190 -16.60 -4.02 3.17
CA ASP A 190 -17.25 -3.20 2.14
C ASP A 190 -18.09 -2.06 2.74
N ARG A 191 -18.74 -2.28 3.89
CA ARG A 191 -19.41 -1.19 4.61
C ARG A 191 -18.39 -0.14 5.09
N ALA A 192 -17.28 -0.59 5.68
CA ALA A 192 -16.19 0.32 6.11
C ALA A 192 -15.65 1.13 4.93
N LYS A 193 -15.41 0.48 3.78
CA LYS A 193 -14.96 1.14 2.54
C LYS A 193 -15.95 2.23 2.09
N ARG A 194 -17.22 1.92 2.03
CA ARG A 194 -18.27 2.92 1.69
C ARG A 194 -18.30 4.06 2.70
N GLN A 195 -18.16 3.78 3.99
CA GLN A 195 -18.14 4.81 5.02
C GLN A 195 -16.95 5.76 4.87
N VAL A 196 -15.75 5.23 4.64
CA VAL A 196 -14.54 6.06 4.41
C VAL A 196 -14.73 6.97 3.20
N ILE A 197 -15.19 6.40 2.07
CA ILE A 197 -15.47 7.15 0.84
C ILE A 197 -16.47 8.27 1.12
N ALA A 198 -17.64 7.95 1.71
CA ALA A 198 -18.67 8.92 1.99
C ALA A 198 -18.18 10.04 2.90
N THR A 199 -17.42 9.72 3.96
CA THR A 199 -16.89 10.70 4.90
C THR A 199 -15.87 11.65 4.24
N VAL A 200 -14.97 11.12 3.42
CA VAL A 200 -14.00 11.94 2.69
C VAL A 200 -14.72 12.84 1.68
N LEU A 201 -15.58 12.28 0.84
CA LEU A 201 -16.29 13.05 -0.17
C LEU A 201 -17.18 14.15 0.43
N PHE A 202 -17.92 13.84 1.50
CA PHE A 202 -18.73 14.85 2.21
C PHE A 202 -17.85 15.99 2.75
N GLY A 203 -16.64 15.66 3.26
CA GLY A 203 -15.70 16.63 3.77
C GLY A 203 -15.09 17.56 2.72
N VAL A 204 -14.98 17.11 1.45
CA VAL A 204 -14.26 17.85 0.40
C VAL A 204 -15.13 18.37 -0.74
N ALA A 205 -16.36 17.87 -0.90
CA ALA A 205 -17.27 18.33 -1.94
C ALA A 205 -17.57 19.82 -1.81
N ALA A 206 -17.63 20.52 -2.94
CA ALA A 206 -18.12 21.90 -2.97
C ALA A 206 -19.56 21.94 -2.43
N GLN A 207 -19.85 22.92 -1.57
CA GLN A 207 -21.24 23.13 -1.14
C GLN A 207 -21.97 23.84 -2.28
N ASN A 208 -23.07 23.25 -2.75
CA ASN A 208 -24.01 23.97 -3.61
C ASN A 208 -24.58 25.12 -2.77
N THR A 209 -24.19 26.34 -3.06
CA THR A 209 -24.81 27.58 -2.56
C THR A 209 -26.06 27.86 -3.35
#